data_46bd5201724105bf1d0f7ec7a07941b9
#
_entry.id   46bd5201724105bf1d0f7ec7a07941b9
#
_cell.length_a   1.000
_cell.length_b   1.000
_cell.length_c   1.000
_cell.angle_alpha   90.00
_cell.angle_beta   90.00
_cell.angle_gamma   90.00
#
_symmetry.space_group_name_H-M   'P 1'
#
loop_
_entity.id
_entity.type
_entity.pdbx_description
1 polymer ?
#
loop_
_entity_poly.entity_id
_entity_poly.type
_entity_poly.pdbx_seq_one_letter_code
_entity_poly.pdbx_strand_id
1 'polypeptide(L)'
;MKFHLVYLIIALILLNTSCSKEKEKISIIEEENLEMQMIKAYNEGLKELERGDPVYAAKKFNEAELLYPQSIWAPRAALMASYSYFSYLYYSDAVLELEKFLDKYKNHPRRDYAYYLLALSHYDQIIDETKDLNEILK
;
A
#
# COMPACT_ATOMS: atom_id res chain seq x y z
N MET A 1 -41.56 -51.02 -15.01
CA MET A 1 -41.24 -50.17 -13.84
C MET A 1 -39.74 -49.98 -13.57
N LYS A 2 -38.86 -50.94 -13.82
CA LYS A 2 -37.39 -50.80 -13.56
C LYS A 2 -36.67 -49.88 -14.55
N PHE A 3 -37.07 -49.80 -15.81
CA PHE A 3 -36.42 -48.96 -16.81
C PHE A 3 -36.64 -47.45 -16.62
N HIS A 4 -37.80 -47.05 -16.13
CA HIS A 4 -38.08 -45.62 -15.85
C HIS A 4 -37.24 -45.08 -14.68
N LEU A 5 -36.92 -45.93 -13.70
CA LEU A 5 -36.08 -45.56 -12.57
C LEU A 5 -34.61 -45.29 -13.01
N VAL A 6 -34.10 -46.10 -13.96
CA VAL A 6 -32.75 -45.94 -14.52
C VAL A 6 -32.64 -44.65 -15.33
N TYR A 7 -33.63 -44.30 -16.14
CA TYR A 7 -33.67 -43.04 -16.88
C TYR A 7 -33.71 -41.83 -15.95
N LEU A 8 -34.44 -41.92 -14.84
CA LEU A 8 -34.55 -40.86 -13.86
C LEU A 8 -33.23 -40.62 -13.11
N ILE A 9 -32.44 -41.66 -12.81
CA ILE A 9 -31.13 -41.58 -12.20
C ILE A 9 -30.11 -41.00 -13.19
N ILE A 10 -30.13 -41.38 -14.46
CA ILE A 10 -29.24 -40.84 -15.51
C ILE A 10 -29.54 -39.35 -15.73
N ALA A 11 -30.82 -38.94 -15.77
CA ALA A 11 -31.19 -37.52 -15.89
C ALA A 11 -30.71 -36.69 -14.67
N LEU A 12 -30.76 -37.25 -13.46
CA LEU A 12 -30.27 -36.59 -12.25
C LEU A 12 -28.77 -36.40 -12.21
N ILE A 13 -28.00 -37.33 -12.81
CA ILE A 13 -26.51 -37.24 -12.90
C ILE A 13 -26.08 -36.20 -13.92
N LEU A 14 -26.83 -35.99 -15.00
CA LEU A 14 -26.53 -34.99 -16.05
C LEU A 14 -26.78 -33.56 -15.60
N LEU A 15 -27.53 -33.32 -14.52
CA LEU A 15 -27.78 -31.97 -13.98
C LEU A 15 -26.63 -31.41 -13.13
N ASN A 16 -25.57 -32.19 -12.83
CA ASN A 16 -24.51 -31.76 -11.94
C ASN A 16 -23.22 -31.27 -12.67
N THR A 17 -23.23 -31.10 -14.00
CA THR A 17 -22.08 -30.60 -14.76
C THR A 17 -22.26 -29.13 -15.14
N SER A 18 -22.39 -28.25 -14.17
CA SER A 18 -22.26 -26.81 -14.43
C SER A 18 -21.60 -26.12 -13.23
N CYS A 19 -20.43 -25.71 -13.42
CA CYS A 19 -19.69 -24.56 -12.87
C CYS A 19 -18.24 -24.86 -12.52
N SER A 20 -17.32 -24.56 -13.40
CA SER A 20 -15.93 -24.34 -12.99
C SER A 20 -15.03 -23.60 -13.99
N LYS A 21 -15.57 -22.77 -14.88
CA LYS A 21 -14.68 -22.01 -15.82
C LYS A 21 -14.76 -20.48 -15.72
N GLU A 22 -15.66 -19.95 -14.91
CA GLU A 22 -15.87 -18.50 -14.91
C GLU A 22 -15.02 -17.77 -13.84
N LYS A 23 -14.59 -18.46 -12.79
CA LYS A 23 -13.84 -17.83 -11.68
C LYS A 23 -12.37 -17.49 -12.01
N GLU A 24 -11.73 -18.24 -12.90
CA GLU A 24 -10.31 -17.99 -13.25
C GLU A 24 -10.12 -16.75 -14.13
N LYS A 25 -11.06 -16.46 -15.03
CA LYS A 25 -10.98 -15.26 -15.88
C LYS A 25 -11.25 -13.95 -15.13
N ILE A 26 -12.11 -13.99 -14.11
CA ILE A 26 -12.45 -12.81 -13.34
C ILE A 26 -11.26 -12.40 -12.45
N SER A 27 -10.54 -13.36 -11.86
CA SER A 27 -9.37 -13.06 -11.01
C SER A 27 -8.21 -12.46 -11.80
N ILE A 28 -7.94 -12.92 -13.02
CA ILE A 28 -6.88 -12.39 -13.87
C ILE A 28 -7.17 -10.94 -14.31
N ILE A 29 -8.42 -10.64 -14.64
CA ILE A 29 -8.84 -9.29 -15.06
C ILE A 29 -8.80 -8.32 -13.85
N GLU A 30 -9.15 -8.80 -12.67
CA GLU A 30 -9.14 -8.00 -11.44
C GLU A 30 -7.71 -7.71 -10.97
N GLU A 31 -6.79 -8.68 -11.03
CA GLU A 31 -5.37 -8.47 -10.70
C GLU A 31 -4.69 -7.48 -11.66
N GLU A 32 -4.91 -7.61 -12.96
CA GLU A 32 -4.37 -6.68 -13.96
C GLU A 32 -4.94 -5.26 -13.78
N ASN A 33 -6.21 -5.13 -13.43
CA ASN A 33 -6.81 -3.84 -13.12
C ASN A 33 -6.24 -3.23 -11.82
N LEU A 34 -5.99 -4.02 -10.79
CA LEU A 34 -5.40 -3.54 -9.52
C LEU A 34 -3.94 -3.09 -9.71
N GLU A 35 -3.15 -3.78 -10.52
CA GLU A 35 -1.79 -3.35 -10.81
C GLU A 35 -1.76 -2.01 -11.56
N MET A 36 -2.62 -1.83 -12.56
CA MET A 36 -2.75 -0.54 -13.25
C MET A 36 -3.22 0.58 -12.33
N GLN A 37 -4.17 0.30 -11.44
CA GLN A 37 -4.62 1.28 -10.43
C GLN A 37 -3.51 1.64 -9.46
N MET A 38 -2.73 0.69 -9.00
CA MET A 38 -1.56 0.91 -8.15
C MET A 38 -0.52 1.80 -8.84
N ILE A 39 -0.17 1.50 -10.10
CA ILE A 39 0.77 2.32 -10.88
C ILE A 39 0.24 3.75 -11.04
N LYS A 40 -1.05 3.90 -11.31
CA LYS A 40 -1.69 5.21 -11.42
C LYS A 40 -1.60 5.99 -10.10
N ALA A 41 -1.96 5.37 -8.99
CA ALA A 41 -1.88 6.00 -7.67
C ALA A 41 -0.44 6.39 -7.32
N TYR A 42 0.54 5.53 -7.61
CA TYR A 42 1.95 5.83 -7.39
C TYR A 42 2.42 7.05 -8.20
N ASN A 43 2.06 7.12 -9.49
CA ASN A 43 2.42 8.23 -10.37
C ASN A 43 1.70 9.53 -9.96
N GLU A 44 0.47 9.46 -9.47
CA GLU A 44 -0.23 10.60 -8.88
C GLU A 44 0.51 11.10 -7.64
N GLY A 45 0.99 10.20 -6.77
CA GLY A 45 1.81 10.55 -5.62
C GLY A 45 3.09 11.29 -6.00
N LEU A 46 3.81 10.84 -7.03
CA LEU A 46 5.00 11.55 -7.54
C LEU A 46 4.67 12.97 -8.02
N LYS A 47 3.59 13.11 -8.79
CA LYS A 47 3.15 14.39 -9.31
C LYS A 47 2.75 15.38 -8.22
N GLU A 48 2.06 14.91 -7.18
CA GLU A 48 1.66 15.78 -6.07
C GLU A 48 2.86 16.17 -5.20
N LEU A 49 3.84 15.28 -5.05
CA LEU A 49 5.09 15.62 -4.38
C LEU A 49 5.87 16.70 -5.13
N GLU A 50 5.96 16.60 -6.47
CA GLU A 50 6.56 17.64 -7.32
C GLU A 50 5.82 18.99 -7.25
N ARG A 51 4.50 18.97 -7.00
CA ARG A 51 3.68 20.17 -6.82
C ARG A 51 3.84 20.81 -5.45
N GLY A 52 4.48 20.14 -4.52
CA GLY A 52 4.64 20.62 -3.15
C GLY A 52 3.48 20.27 -2.22
N ASP A 53 2.66 19.28 -2.54
CA ASP A 53 1.63 18.75 -1.65
C ASP A 53 2.05 17.38 -1.06
N PRO A 54 2.85 17.37 0.02
CA PRO A 54 3.35 16.14 0.63
C PRO A 54 2.25 15.29 1.26
N VAL A 55 1.19 15.91 1.76
CA VAL A 55 0.08 15.19 2.42
C VAL A 55 -0.72 14.40 1.40
N TYR A 56 -1.05 15.03 0.27
CA TYR A 56 -1.76 14.34 -0.78
C TYR A 56 -0.88 13.33 -1.50
N ALA A 57 0.41 13.63 -1.68
CA ALA A 57 1.39 12.68 -2.20
C ALA A 57 1.48 11.41 -1.32
N ALA A 58 1.64 11.56 0.00
CA ALA A 58 1.68 10.44 0.93
C ALA A 58 0.39 9.61 0.90
N LYS A 59 -0.77 10.27 0.83
CA LYS A 59 -2.06 9.58 0.66
C LYS A 59 -2.09 8.71 -0.60
N LYS A 60 -1.58 9.21 -1.72
CA LYS A 60 -1.54 8.49 -2.99
C LYS A 60 -0.54 7.33 -2.99
N PHE A 61 0.58 7.49 -2.34
CA PHE A 61 1.52 6.39 -2.14
C PHE A 61 0.94 5.30 -1.21
N ASN A 62 0.26 5.66 -0.14
CA ASN A 62 -0.43 4.70 0.73
C ASN A 62 -1.59 3.99 -0.01
N GLU A 63 -2.32 4.69 -0.89
CA GLU A 63 -3.30 4.08 -1.78
C GLU A 63 -2.65 3.02 -2.70
N ALA A 64 -1.51 3.34 -3.31
CA ALA A 64 -0.77 2.40 -4.16
C ALA A 64 -0.32 1.15 -3.39
N GLU A 65 0.17 1.30 -2.15
CA GLU A 65 0.52 0.18 -1.28
C GLU A 65 -0.67 -0.73 -0.99
N LEU A 66 -1.84 -0.15 -0.72
CA LEU A 66 -3.06 -0.89 -0.37
C LEU A 66 -3.70 -1.60 -1.55
N LEU A 67 -3.61 -1.04 -2.75
CA LEU A 67 -4.18 -1.61 -3.96
C LEU A 67 -3.52 -2.93 -4.38
N TYR A 68 -2.20 -3.05 -4.20
CA TYR A 68 -1.47 -4.28 -4.57
C TYR A 68 -0.36 -4.60 -3.58
N PRO A 69 -0.74 -5.04 -2.35
CA PRO A 69 0.19 -5.17 -1.22
C PRO A 69 1.26 -6.26 -1.38
N GLN A 70 1.05 -7.28 -2.24
CA GLN A 70 2.06 -8.30 -2.54
C GLN A 70 3.03 -7.89 -3.64
N SER A 71 2.88 -6.73 -4.24
CA SER A 71 3.77 -6.26 -5.29
C SER A 71 5.13 -5.83 -4.73
N ILE A 72 6.16 -5.88 -5.58
CA ILE A 72 7.47 -5.29 -5.25
C ILE A 72 7.42 -3.76 -5.10
N TRP A 73 6.32 -3.13 -5.55
CA TRP A 73 6.08 -1.70 -5.47
C TRP A 73 5.47 -1.26 -4.14
N ALA A 74 4.74 -2.16 -3.45
CA ALA A 74 4.10 -1.82 -2.19
C ALA A 74 5.09 -1.26 -1.13
N PRO A 75 6.23 -1.91 -0.83
CA PRO A 75 7.20 -1.33 0.10
C PRO A 75 7.85 -0.05 -0.41
N ARG A 76 7.97 0.12 -1.74
CA ARG A 76 8.48 1.38 -2.31
C ARG A 76 7.49 2.52 -2.10
N ALA A 77 6.20 2.25 -2.31
CA ALA A 77 5.13 3.21 -2.10
C ALA A 77 5.06 3.64 -0.62
N ALA A 78 5.08 2.69 0.33
CA ALA A 78 5.13 2.99 1.76
C ALA A 78 6.33 3.87 2.14
N LEU A 79 7.51 3.60 1.59
CA LEU A 79 8.70 4.41 1.84
C LEU A 79 8.60 5.79 1.20
N MET A 80 7.96 5.91 0.03
CA MET A 80 7.70 7.21 -0.61
C MET A 80 6.68 8.04 0.15
N ALA A 81 5.67 7.42 0.79
CA ALA A 81 4.76 8.13 1.69
C ALA A 81 5.52 8.75 2.86
N SER A 82 6.39 7.99 3.51
CA SER A 82 7.25 8.48 4.59
C SER A 82 8.18 9.62 4.12
N TYR A 83 8.81 9.45 2.97
CA TYR A 83 9.69 10.46 2.39
C TYR A 83 8.94 11.75 2.03
N SER A 84 7.69 11.66 1.58
CA SER A 84 6.87 12.83 1.26
C SER A 84 6.71 13.74 2.48
N TYR A 85 6.39 13.18 3.63
CA TYR A 85 6.29 13.93 4.87
C TYR A 85 7.65 14.48 5.31
N PHE A 86 8.69 13.64 5.32
CA PHE A 86 10.03 14.04 5.74
C PHE A 86 10.57 15.23 4.92
N SER A 87 10.42 15.21 3.60
CA SER A 87 10.98 16.22 2.70
C SER A 87 10.32 17.60 2.84
N TYR A 88 9.17 17.68 3.50
CA TYR A 88 8.46 18.93 3.80
C TYR A 88 8.36 19.23 5.30
N LEU A 89 9.24 18.65 6.10
CA LEU A 89 9.39 18.91 7.53
C LEU A 89 8.19 18.47 8.40
N TYR A 90 7.32 17.61 7.88
CA TYR A 90 6.24 16.97 8.66
C TYR A 90 6.80 15.76 9.43
N TYR A 91 7.74 16.03 10.35
CA TYR A 91 8.52 14.98 11.00
C TYR A 91 7.69 13.99 11.81
N SER A 92 6.65 14.43 12.49
CA SER A 92 5.77 13.54 13.26
C SER A 92 5.05 12.53 12.36
N ASP A 93 4.56 12.99 11.20
CA ASP A 93 3.91 12.12 10.23
C ASP A 93 4.92 11.20 9.55
N ALA A 94 6.13 11.71 9.26
CA ALA A 94 7.23 10.90 8.73
C ALA A 94 7.63 9.77 9.67
N VAL A 95 7.77 10.05 10.97
CA VAL A 95 8.05 9.03 12.01
C VAL A 95 6.99 7.95 11.99
N LEU A 96 5.71 8.33 12.00
CA LEU A 96 4.60 7.37 12.00
C LEU A 96 4.64 6.43 10.78
N GLU A 97 4.85 6.98 9.59
CA GLU A 97 4.90 6.17 8.35
C GLU A 97 6.18 5.32 8.29
N LEU A 98 7.32 5.81 8.79
CA LEU A 98 8.57 5.06 8.85
C LEU A 98 8.49 3.88 9.82
N GLU A 99 7.88 4.06 10.98
CA GLU A 99 7.65 2.97 11.94
C GLU A 99 6.74 1.89 11.35
N LYS A 100 5.65 2.27 10.67
CA LYS A 100 4.79 1.33 9.94
C LYS A 100 5.56 0.55 8.87
N PHE A 101 6.39 1.25 8.08
CA PHE A 101 7.23 0.60 7.08
C PHE A 101 8.19 -0.42 7.70
N LEU A 102 8.89 -0.05 8.77
CA LEU A 102 9.87 -0.88 9.45
C LEU A 102 9.24 -2.12 10.10
N ASP A 103 8.03 -1.99 10.64
CA ASP A 103 7.29 -3.12 11.21
C ASP A 103 6.76 -4.08 10.13
N LYS A 104 6.17 -3.53 9.07
CA LYS A 104 5.56 -4.33 7.99
C LYS A 104 6.60 -5.01 7.10
N TYR A 105 7.69 -4.32 6.76
CA TYR A 105 8.68 -4.77 5.76
C TYR A 105 10.01 -5.15 6.39
N LYS A 106 9.99 -6.11 7.33
CA LYS A 106 11.15 -6.50 8.17
C LYS A 106 12.39 -6.96 7.40
N ASN A 107 12.23 -7.46 6.17
CA ASN A 107 13.33 -7.98 5.35
C ASN A 107 13.60 -7.11 4.09
N HIS A 108 13.06 -5.89 4.02
CA HIS A 108 13.26 -5.05 2.85
C HIS A 108 14.69 -4.45 2.81
N PRO A 109 15.37 -4.44 1.64
CA PRO A 109 16.77 -3.99 1.54
C PRO A 109 17.00 -2.51 1.85
N ARG A 110 15.95 -1.68 1.85
CA ARG A 110 16.04 -0.25 2.18
C ARG A 110 15.68 0.09 3.63
N ARG A 111 15.70 -0.88 4.53
CA ARG A 111 15.46 -0.63 5.97
C ARG A 111 16.48 0.34 6.56
N ASP A 112 17.73 0.25 6.14
CA ASP A 112 18.79 1.15 6.61
C ASP A 112 18.47 2.60 6.28
N TYR A 113 17.94 2.85 5.08
CA TYR A 113 17.49 4.18 4.68
C TYR A 113 16.27 4.64 5.50
N ALA A 114 15.32 3.76 5.78
CA ALA A 114 14.19 4.10 6.64
C ALA A 114 14.63 4.44 8.07
N TYR A 115 15.55 3.70 8.66
CA TYR A 115 16.13 4.04 9.97
C TYR A 115 16.89 5.36 9.93
N TYR A 116 17.60 5.65 8.86
CA TYR A 116 18.28 6.93 8.70
C TYR A 116 17.29 8.10 8.69
N LEU A 117 16.23 8.03 7.90
CA LEU A 117 15.18 9.05 7.89
C LEU A 117 14.48 9.18 9.24
N LEU A 118 14.22 8.06 9.91
CA LEU A 118 13.62 8.04 11.24
C LEU A 118 14.48 8.78 12.26
N ALA A 119 15.79 8.50 12.27
CA ALA A 119 16.74 9.17 13.15
C ALA A 119 16.81 10.68 12.87
N LEU A 120 16.83 11.08 11.60
CA LEU A 120 16.83 12.50 11.23
C LEU A 120 15.52 13.18 11.65
N SER A 121 14.37 12.52 11.44
CA SER A 121 13.06 13.07 11.85
C SER A 121 13.01 13.35 13.34
N HIS A 122 13.52 12.44 14.18
CA HIS A 122 13.61 12.67 15.61
C HIS A 122 14.61 13.77 15.99
N TYR A 123 15.78 13.81 15.33
CA TYR A 123 16.77 14.83 15.58
C TYR A 123 16.25 16.24 15.30
N ASP A 124 15.59 16.42 14.17
CA ASP A 124 15.06 17.72 13.75
C ASP A 124 13.90 18.19 14.62
N GLN A 125 13.08 17.27 15.15
CA GLN A 125 12.05 17.59 16.14
C GLN A 125 12.66 18.16 17.44
N ILE A 126 13.76 17.59 17.93
CA ILE A 126 14.44 18.10 19.16
C ILE A 126 14.95 19.52 18.93
N ILE A 127 15.51 19.82 17.76
CA ILE A 127 16.00 21.16 17.45
C ILE A 127 14.86 22.18 17.41
N ASP A 128 13.70 21.80 16.89
CA ASP A 128 12.54 22.68 16.79
C ASP A 128 11.94 22.99 18.15
N GLU A 129 11.81 21.99 19.03
CA GLU A 129 11.35 22.14 20.42
C GLU A 129 12.30 23.04 21.25
N THR A 130 13.60 22.95 21.03
CA THR A 130 14.58 23.81 21.74
C THR A 130 14.54 25.25 21.27
N LYS A 131 14.13 25.55 20.04
CA LYS A 131 13.91 26.92 19.58
C LYS A 131 12.70 27.56 20.25
N ASP A 132 11.60 26.81 20.41
CA ASP A 132 10.39 27.28 21.10
C ASP A 132 10.67 27.62 22.58
N LEU A 133 11.46 26.80 23.27
CA LEU A 133 11.84 27.06 24.66
C LEU A 133 12.64 28.35 24.86
N ASN A 134 13.45 28.76 23.89
CA ASN A 134 14.23 29.99 23.92
C ASN A 134 13.37 31.26 23.78
N GLU A 135 12.20 31.17 23.17
CA GLU A 135 11.24 32.29 23.12
C GLU A 135 10.40 32.42 24.39
N ILE A 136 10.16 31.31 25.12
CA ILE A 136 9.40 31.28 26.36
C ILE A 136 10.25 31.74 27.57
N LEU A 137 11.57 31.57 27.49
CA LEU A 137 12.52 31.91 28.58
C LEU A 137 13.08 33.32 28.50
N LYS A 138 12.62 34.16 27.58
CA LYS A 138 12.91 35.61 27.49
C LYS A 138 11.81 36.45 28.11
#